data_039b6f97e29938b6e9935b2f12b772a9
#
_entry.id   039b6f97e29938b6e9935b2f12b772a9
#
_cell.length_a   1.000
_cell.length_b   1.000
_cell.length_c   1.000
_cell.angle_alpha   90.00
_cell.angle_beta   90.00
_cell.angle_gamma   90.00
#
_symmetry.space_group_name_H-M   'P 1'
#
loop_
_entity.id
_entity.type
_entity.pdbx_description
1 polymer ?
#
loop_
_entity_poly.entity_id
_entity_poly.type
_entity_poly.pdbx_seq_one_letter_code
_entity_poly.pdbx_strand_id
1 'polypeptide(L)'
;MVEKSIYKPYSQVFISSERYNSKNLYKKRRKAMLKELDSFCVFAGIPMDPGTEEAYVQIWNKMVQEPAFMYLTGINQAGCYLLLDPRTDEEILFVPPKDPFKEFWNGKRLGYLEGDNEVARITGIKDVRPVDELMDTVVARAKKLPKGGYAYAYYFEKFKEDHNDRFRHQLLKALKPTGIKLKSAAALHWALRLPLEPERIKDAEAAQAVTNNAFRMVLAEMKAFKTERELGLKLDYEMQRKSDGDLAFPTIVAGGANACCLHYVKKDEPLKAGELVLLDFGIRIGSLHSDLSRTIPVNGKFNPLQKLLYQIVLDSQVEYQKHVRPGVSLKEIGMVPWDYIMQELESRLVKGAKGSYKLLYDKRPHGVSHFIGEQIHEGEPGTRSLDTVLKPGMLISCEPGLYGEFKATIAGKTYREKIGIRIEDDLLITKDGFRNISEDIPKSVDDLEQWMKG
;
A
#
# COMPACT_ATOMS: atom_id res chain seq x y z
N MET A 1 1.01 -30.49 4.53
CA MET A 1 2.39 -30.72 4.05
C MET A 1 2.50 -30.88 2.52
N VAL A 2 1.52 -31.52 1.85
CA VAL A 2 1.57 -31.72 0.37
C VAL A 2 1.36 -30.40 -0.41
N GLU A 3 0.54 -29.46 0.09
CA GLU A 3 0.33 -28.17 -0.60
C GLU A 3 1.59 -27.28 -0.65
N LYS A 4 2.37 -27.22 0.41
CA LYS A 4 3.63 -26.42 0.42
C LYS A 4 4.63 -26.83 -0.64
N SER A 5 4.70 -28.13 -0.98
CA SER A 5 5.63 -28.64 -1.99
C SER A 5 5.23 -28.32 -3.43
N ILE A 6 3.93 -28.07 -3.69
CA ILE A 6 3.42 -27.76 -5.04
C ILE A 6 3.82 -26.36 -5.48
N TYR A 7 3.81 -25.40 -4.56
CA TYR A 7 4.12 -23.99 -4.86
C TYR A 7 5.63 -23.71 -4.94
N LYS A 8 6.46 -24.55 -4.33
CA LYS A 8 7.92 -24.32 -4.29
C LYS A 8 8.57 -24.10 -5.65
N PRO A 9 8.29 -24.89 -6.71
CA PRO A 9 8.81 -24.65 -8.05
C PRO A 9 8.30 -23.34 -8.68
N TYR A 10 7.16 -22.82 -8.22
CA TYR A 10 6.45 -21.64 -8.72
C TYR A 10 6.56 -20.44 -7.79
N SER A 11 7.52 -20.42 -6.88
CA SER A 11 7.67 -19.38 -5.87
C SER A 11 7.79 -17.96 -6.44
N GLN A 12 8.24 -17.83 -7.69
CA GLN A 12 8.39 -16.53 -8.37
C GLN A 12 7.07 -16.01 -8.96
N VAL A 13 6.08 -16.85 -9.17
CA VAL A 13 4.80 -16.50 -9.80
C VAL A 13 3.63 -16.48 -8.83
N PHE A 14 3.89 -16.62 -7.54
CA PHE A 14 2.90 -16.50 -6.48
C PHE A 14 3.42 -15.56 -5.39
N ILE A 15 2.48 -15.00 -4.61
CA ILE A 15 2.83 -14.19 -3.46
C ILE A 15 3.65 -15.04 -2.48
N SER A 16 4.81 -14.54 -2.08
CA SER A 16 5.76 -15.23 -1.20
C SER A 16 5.32 -15.24 0.28
N SER A 17 4.11 -15.68 0.57
CA SER A 17 3.67 -15.90 1.94
C SER A 17 3.14 -17.31 2.09
N GLU A 18 3.68 -18.07 3.03
CA GLU A 18 3.17 -19.41 3.35
C GLU A 18 1.68 -19.40 3.74
N ARG A 19 1.17 -18.25 4.22
CA ARG A 19 -0.25 -18.07 4.62
C ARG A 19 -1.18 -18.00 3.42
N TYR A 20 -0.68 -17.55 2.26
CA TYR A 20 -1.47 -17.37 1.03
C TYR A 20 -1.39 -18.53 0.05
N ASN A 21 -0.54 -19.52 0.29
CA ASN A 21 -0.42 -20.68 -0.58
C ASN A 21 -1.57 -21.68 -0.36
N SER A 22 -2.80 -21.15 -0.24
CA SER A 22 -4.02 -21.93 -0.06
C SER A 22 -4.99 -21.65 -1.20
N LYS A 23 -5.17 -22.63 -2.09
CA LYS A 23 -6.23 -22.60 -3.11
C LYS A 23 -7.59 -22.28 -2.52
N ASN A 24 -7.85 -22.73 -1.29
CA ASN A 24 -9.12 -22.54 -0.61
C ASN A 24 -9.37 -21.06 -0.27
N LEU A 25 -8.33 -20.29 0.09
CA LEU A 25 -8.46 -18.85 0.36
C LEU A 25 -8.92 -18.12 -0.91
N TYR A 26 -8.21 -18.30 -2.02
CA TYR A 26 -8.55 -17.65 -3.28
C TYR A 26 -9.89 -18.11 -3.83
N LYS A 27 -10.21 -19.39 -3.72
CA LYS A 27 -11.53 -19.91 -4.07
C LYS A 27 -12.64 -19.24 -3.24
N LYS A 28 -12.45 -19.06 -1.93
CA LYS A 28 -13.39 -18.35 -1.06
C LYS A 28 -13.61 -16.90 -1.53
N ARG A 29 -12.54 -16.18 -1.88
CA ARG A 29 -12.59 -14.81 -2.40
C ARG A 29 -13.32 -14.72 -3.73
N ARG A 30 -13.02 -15.62 -4.69
CA ARG A 30 -13.73 -15.69 -5.98
C ARG A 30 -15.21 -16.01 -5.80
N LYS A 31 -15.56 -16.93 -4.90
CA LYS A 31 -16.96 -17.23 -4.56
C LYS A 31 -17.68 -16.05 -3.90
N ALA A 32 -16.99 -15.26 -3.09
CA ALA A 32 -17.53 -14.01 -2.57
C ALA A 32 -17.78 -13.00 -3.69
N MET A 33 -16.82 -12.83 -4.61
CA MET A 33 -16.97 -11.93 -5.76
C MET A 33 -18.12 -12.35 -6.69
N LEU A 34 -18.26 -13.65 -6.97
CA LEU A 34 -19.36 -14.17 -7.77
C LEU A 34 -20.75 -13.83 -7.19
N LYS A 35 -20.88 -13.73 -5.87
CA LYS A 35 -22.16 -13.35 -5.21
C LYS A 35 -22.49 -11.87 -5.37
N GLU A 36 -21.51 -11.01 -5.52
CA GLU A 36 -21.68 -9.57 -5.73
C GLU A 36 -21.98 -9.21 -7.19
N LEU A 37 -21.65 -10.12 -8.11
CA LEU A 37 -21.86 -9.92 -9.55
C LEU A 37 -23.24 -10.43 -9.99
N ASP A 38 -23.89 -9.72 -10.90
CA ASP A 38 -25.12 -10.14 -11.59
C ASP A 38 -24.89 -10.41 -13.10
N SER A 39 -23.67 -10.19 -13.58
CA SER A 39 -23.21 -10.52 -14.93
C SER A 39 -21.73 -10.91 -14.90
N PHE A 40 -21.21 -11.45 -16.01
CA PHE A 40 -19.81 -11.85 -16.02
C PHE A 40 -18.88 -10.65 -15.88
N CYS A 41 -17.74 -10.91 -15.26
CA CYS A 41 -16.69 -9.92 -15.01
C CYS A 41 -15.32 -10.43 -15.46
N VAL A 42 -14.50 -9.54 -16.04
CA VAL A 42 -13.12 -9.85 -16.37
C VAL A 42 -12.19 -9.01 -15.48
N PHE A 43 -11.24 -9.69 -14.84
CA PHE A 43 -10.13 -9.10 -14.09
C PHE A 43 -8.84 -9.31 -14.88
N ALA A 44 -8.20 -8.23 -15.26
CA ALA A 44 -6.91 -8.29 -15.93
C ALA A 44 -5.78 -8.30 -14.90
N GLY A 45 -4.80 -9.19 -15.09
CA GLY A 45 -3.48 -8.99 -14.53
C GLY A 45 -2.71 -7.94 -15.35
N ILE A 46 -1.50 -7.58 -14.91
CA ILE A 46 -0.62 -6.72 -15.69
C ILE A 46 -0.38 -7.37 -17.05
N PRO A 47 -0.55 -6.65 -18.18
CA PRO A 47 -0.36 -7.20 -19.51
C PRO A 47 1.10 -7.55 -19.76
N MET A 48 1.33 -8.54 -20.62
CA MET A 48 2.61 -8.76 -21.23
C MET A 48 2.74 -7.80 -22.43
N ASP A 49 3.60 -6.81 -22.32
CA ASP A 49 3.86 -5.91 -23.44
C ASP A 49 4.71 -6.62 -24.50
N PRO A 50 4.29 -6.61 -25.78
CA PRO A 50 5.12 -7.12 -26.87
C PRO A 50 6.45 -6.34 -26.91
N GLY A 51 7.58 -7.05 -26.74
CA GLY A 51 8.92 -6.46 -26.77
C GLY A 51 9.53 -6.10 -25.41
N THR A 52 8.77 -6.12 -24.32
CA THR A 52 9.33 -6.21 -22.98
C THR A 52 9.57 -7.68 -22.67
N GLU A 53 10.81 -8.06 -22.42
CA GLU A 53 11.07 -9.38 -21.85
C GLU A 53 10.42 -9.40 -20.47
N GLU A 54 9.40 -10.20 -20.29
CA GLU A 54 8.67 -10.42 -19.04
C GLU A 54 9.62 -10.65 -17.85
N ALA A 55 10.77 -11.30 -18.11
CA ALA A 55 11.84 -11.52 -17.16
C ALA A 55 12.41 -10.24 -16.58
N TYR A 56 12.64 -9.23 -17.41
CA TYR A 56 13.17 -7.96 -16.94
C TYR A 56 12.19 -7.23 -16.03
N VAL A 57 10.92 -7.21 -16.39
CA VAL A 57 9.90 -6.57 -15.58
C VAL A 57 9.72 -7.30 -14.24
N GLN A 58 9.65 -8.64 -14.25
CA GLN A 58 9.43 -9.43 -13.04
C GLN A 58 10.65 -9.54 -12.13
N ILE A 59 11.84 -9.75 -12.69
CA ILE A 59 13.06 -9.98 -11.90
C ILE A 59 13.69 -8.65 -11.47
N TRP A 60 13.78 -7.68 -12.37
CA TRP A 60 14.50 -6.43 -12.11
C TRP A 60 13.64 -5.36 -11.46
N ASN A 61 12.36 -5.29 -11.81
CA ASN A 61 11.45 -4.28 -11.26
C ASN A 61 10.55 -4.82 -10.14
N LYS A 62 10.74 -6.08 -9.69
CA LYS A 62 9.93 -6.73 -8.66
C LYS A 62 8.44 -6.46 -8.88
N MET A 63 7.94 -6.87 -10.05
CA MET A 63 6.58 -6.57 -10.50
C MET A 63 5.56 -6.82 -9.40
N VAL A 64 4.83 -5.79 -9.08
CA VAL A 64 3.63 -5.89 -8.24
C VAL A 64 2.45 -6.06 -9.16
N GLN A 65 1.78 -7.22 -9.08
CA GLN A 65 0.61 -7.56 -9.87
C GLN A 65 -0.54 -6.59 -9.61
N GLU A 66 -1.49 -6.52 -10.56
CA GLU A 66 -2.75 -5.82 -10.34
C GLU A 66 -3.44 -6.32 -9.07
N PRO A 67 -3.67 -5.45 -8.08
CA PRO A 67 -4.16 -5.87 -6.76
C PRO A 67 -5.48 -6.63 -6.79
N ALA A 68 -6.40 -6.28 -7.69
CA ALA A 68 -7.68 -6.97 -7.81
C ALA A 68 -7.52 -8.40 -8.33
N PHE A 69 -6.69 -8.57 -9.36
CA PHE A 69 -6.39 -9.89 -9.90
C PHE A 69 -5.62 -10.74 -8.89
N MET A 70 -4.63 -10.15 -8.23
CA MET A 70 -3.82 -10.81 -7.20
C MET A 70 -4.66 -11.26 -6.00
N TYR A 71 -5.58 -10.41 -5.50
CA TYR A 71 -6.50 -10.75 -4.42
C TYR A 71 -7.35 -11.98 -4.73
N LEU A 72 -7.82 -12.11 -5.98
CA LEU A 72 -8.69 -13.22 -6.41
C LEU A 72 -7.94 -14.50 -6.77
N THR A 73 -6.65 -14.42 -7.08
CA THR A 73 -5.89 -15.55 -7.67
C THR A 73 -4.61 -15.92 -6.93
N GLY A 74 -3.96 -14.98 -6.25
CA GLY A 74 -2.62 -15.10 -5.70
C GLY A 74 -1.51 -15.08 -6.75
N ILE A 75 -1.84 -14.94 -8.04
CA ILE A 75 -0.90 -15.02 -9.14
C ILE A 75 -0.18 -13.68 -9.31
N ASN A 76 1.16 -13.71 -9.28
CA ASN A 76 2.04 -12.58 -9.55
C ASN A 76 2.80 -12.78 -10.85
N GLN A 77 2.07 -13.02 -11.94
CA GLN A 77 2.60 -13.25 -13.29
C GLN A 77 1.85 -12.40 -14.31
N ALA A 78 2.58 -11.71 -15.19
CA ALA A 78 2.00 -10.92 -16.27
C ALA A 78 1.28 -11.79 -17.31
N GLY A 79 0.36 -11.20 -18.07
CA GLY A 79 -0.36 -11.84 -19.16
C GLY A 79 -1.44 -12.82 -18.72
N CYS A 80 -1.85 -12.81 -17.47
CA CYS A 80 -2.92 -13.66 -16.95
C CYS A 80 -4.20 -12.85 -16.75
N TYR A 81 -5.38 -13.49 -16.99
CA TYR A 81 -6.70 -12.87 -16.86
C TYR A 81 -7.66 -13.86 -16.19
N LEU A 82 -8.60 -13.33 -15.42
CA LEU A 82 -9.64 -14.12 -14.75
C LEU A 82 -11.02 -13.67 -15.23
N LEU A 83 -11.83 -14.59 -15.72
CA LEU A 83 -13.24 -14.36 -15.99
C LEU A 83 -14.07 -15.10 -14.94
N LEU A 84 -15.00 -14.36 -14.31
CA LEU A 84 -16.00 -14.90 -13.38
C LEU A 84 -17.39 -14.71 -13.98
N ASP A 85 -18.21 -15.75 -14.04
CA ASP A 85 -19.60 -15.68 -14.54
C ASP A 85 -20.57 -16.26 -13.50
N PRO A 86 -21.29 -15.42 -12.75
CA PRO A 86 -22.21 -15.87 -11.71
C PRO A 86 -23.44 -16.64 -12.26
N ARG A 87 -23.78 -16.42 -13.54
CA ARG A 87 -24.94 -17.07 -14.18
C ARG A 87 -24.72 -18.57 -14.41
N THR A 88 -23.47 -19.00 -14.52
CA THR A 88 -23.07 -20.39 -14.75
C THR A 88 -22.17 -20.93 -13.63
N ASP A 89 -21.89 -20.10 -12.61
CA ASP A 89 -20.95 -20.38 -11.52
C ASP A 89 -19.53 -20.75 -12.04
N GLU A 90 -19.13 -20.17 -13.19
CA GLU A 90 -17.88 -20.49 -13.84
C GLU A 90 -16.76 -19.52 -13.47
N GLU A 91 -15.56 -20.10 -13.35
CA GLU A 91 -14.29 -19.42 -13.16
C GLU A 91 -13.35 -19.88 -14.29
N ILE A 92 -12.87 -18.95 -15.12
CA ILE A 92 -11.95 -19.26 -16.23
C ILE A 92 -10.67 -18.45 -16.01
N LEU A 93 -9.53 -19.14 -16.00
CA LEU A 93 -8.23 -18.52 -15.94
C LEU A 93 -7.58 -18.59 -17.33
N PHE A 94 -7.24 -17.44 -17.87
CA PHE A 94 -6.47 -17.33 -19.12
C PHE A 94 -5.00 -17.09 -18.77
N VAL A 95 -4.12 -17.89 -19.37
CA VAL A 95 -2.66 -17.80 -19.16
C VAL A 95 -1.93 -17.81 -20.50
N PRO A 96 -0.70 -17.27 -20.57
CA PRO A 96 0.14 -17.37 -21.77
C PRO A 96 0.39 -18.83 -22.16
N PRO A 97 0.75 -19.11 -23.41
CA PRO A 97 1.25 -20.43 -23.80
C PRO A 97 2.45 -20.84 -22.95
N LYS A 98 2.58 -22.15 -22.69
CA LYS A 98 3.75 -22.72 -21.98
C LYS A 98 5.00 -22.50 -22.84
N ASP A 99 6.02 -21.92 -22.25
CA ASP A 99 7.29 -21.60 -22.92
C ASP A 99 8.47 -22.17 -22.10
N PRO A 100 8.96 -23.39 -22.48
CA PRO A 100 10.08 -24.03 -21.79
C PRO A 100 11.39 -23.23 -21.87
N PHE A 101 11.57 -22.38 -22.89
CA PHE A 101 12.76 -21.57 -23.03
C PHE A 101 12.73 -20.42 -22.00
N LYS A 102 11.59 -19.74 -21.85
CA LYS A 102 11.42 -18.73 -20.78
C LYS A 102 11.53 -19.35 -19.39
N GLU A 103 11.00 -20.58 -19.19
CA GLU A 103 11.16 -21.28 -17.90
C GLU A 103 12.62 -21.63 -17.60
N PHE A 104 13.42 -21.93 -18.62
CA PHE A 104 14.86 -22.16 -18.46
C PHE A 104 15.60 -20.92 -17.95
N TRP A 105 15.22 -19.74 -18.45
CA TRP A 105 15.83 -18.46 -18.05
C TRP A 105 15.32 -17.95 -16.70
N ASN A 106 14.03 -18.07 -16.45
CA ASN A 106 13.34 -17.29 -15.42
C ASN A 106 12.64 -18.14 -14.37
N GLY A 107 12.82 -19.46 -14.41
CA GLY A 107 12.15 -20.41 -13.53
C GLY A 107 10.71 -20.73 -13.97
N LYS A 108 10.09 -21.65 -13.24
CA LYS A 108 8.74 -22.15 -13.53
C LYS A 108 7.69 -21.06 -13.59
N ARG A 109 6.81 -21.16 -14.60
CA ARG A 109 5.72 -20.23 -14.89
C ARG A 109 4.41 -20.94 -15.11
N LEU A 110 3.29 -20.23 -14.91
CA LEU A 110 1.99 -20.70 -15.34
C LEU A 110 1.89 -20.55 -16.86
N GLY A 111 1.71 -21.64 -17.55
CA GLY A 111 1.60 -21.66 -19.01
C GLY A 111 0.56 -22.68 -19.47
N TYR A 112 -0.25 -22.32 -20.47
CA TYR A 112 -1.20 -23.22 -21.10
C TYR A 112 -0.46 -24.23 -21.99
N LEU A 113 -0.80 -25.49 -21.80
CA LEU A 113 -0.44 -26.58 -22.71
C LEU A 113 -1.66 -27.50 -22.83
N GLU A 114 -2.07 -27.80 -24.05
CA GLU A 114 -3.22 -28.68 -24.28
C GLU A 114 -3.02 -30.05 -23.63
N GLY A 115 -4.04 -30.53 -22.94
CA GLY A 115 -3.98 -31.80 -22.19
C GLY A 115 -3.22 -31.73 -20.85
N ASP A 116 -2.55 -30.60 -20.52
CA ASP A 116 -1.90 -30.41 -19.24
C ASP A 116 -2.87 -29.78 -18.22
N ASN A 117 -2.94 -30.34 -17.03
CA ASN A 117 -3.80 -29.85 -15.94
C ASN A 117 -2.98 -29.21 -14.80
N GLU A 118 -1.70 -28.95 -15.01
CA GLU A 118 -0.79 -28.44 -13.96
C GLU A 118 -1.26 -27.09 -13.40
N VAL A 119 -1.61 -26.15 -14.27
CA VAL A 119 -2.11 -24.83 -13.86
C VAL A 119 -3.41 -24.96 -13.06
N ALA A 120 -4.34 -25.79 -13.52
CA ALA A 120 -5.60 -26.05 -12.80
C ALA A 120 -5.35 -26.66 -11.42
N ARG A 121 -4.41 -27.60 -11.33
CA ARG A 121 -4.03 -28.25 -10.07
C ARG A 121 -3.39 -27.26 -9.09
N ILE A 122 -2.57 -26.35 -9.57
CA ILE A 122 -1.88 -25.35 -8.74
C ILE A 122 -2.85 -24.25 -8.28
N THR A 123 -3.61 -23.66 -9.19
CA THR A 123 -4.49 -22.51 -8.90
C THR A 123 -5.84 -22.91 -8.27
N GLY A 124 -6.26 -24.15 -8.49
CA GLY A 124 -7.60 -24.63 -8.12
C GLY A 124 -8.72 -24.12 -9.03
N ILE A 125 -8.39 -23.45 -10.14
CA ILE A 125 -9.33 -23.04 -11.19
C ILE A 125 -9.31 -24.13 -12.26
N LYS A 126 -10.43 -24.81 -12.49
CA LYS A 126 -10.48 -25.99 -13.36
C LYS A 126 -10.44 -25.65 -14.84
N ASP A 127 -11.11 -24.57 -15.26
CA ASP A 127 -11.14 -24.12 -16.64
C ASP A 127 -9.97 -23.16 -16.86
N VAL A 128 -8.93 -23.68 -17.53
CA VAL A 128 -7.71 -22.93 -17.90
C VAL A 128 -7.64 -22.90 -19.41
N ARG A 129 -7.44 -21.72 -19.98
CA ARG A 129 -7.41 -21.49 -21.42
C ARG A 129 -6.20 -20.67 -21.84
N PRO A 130 -5.78 -20.76 -23.11
CA PRO A 130 -4.77 -19.86 -23.64
C PRO A 130 -5.33 -18.42 -23.68
N VAL A 131 -4.45 -17.45 -23.45
CA VAL A 131 -4.85 -16.02 -23.40
C VAL A 131 -5.45 -15.53 -24.72
N ASP A 132 -5.09 -16.14 -25.83
CA ASP A 132 -5.61 -15.77 -27.16
C ASP A 132 -7.12 -16.01 -27.29
N GLU A 133 -7.70 -16.94 -26.50
CA GLU A 133 -9.15 -17.18 -26.49
C GLU A 133 -9.94 -16.18 -25.64
N LEU A 134 -9.29 -15.27 -24.90
CA LEU A 134 -9.96 -14.35 -23.98
C LEU A 134 -11.05 -13.52 -24.67
N MET A 135 -10.72 -12.83 -25.74
CA MET A 135 -11.65 -11.92 -26.41
C MET A 135 -12.81 -12.64 -27.09
N ASP A 136 -12.54 -13.80 -27.71
CA ASP A 136 -13.59 -14.64 -28.29
C ASP A 136 -14.54 -15.18 -27.24
N THR A 137 -14.00 -15.61 -26.09
CA THR A 137 -14.80 -16.04 -24.93
C THR A 137 -15.70 -14.91 -24.41
N VAL A 138 -15.15 -13.70 -24.25
CA VAL A 138 -15.90 -12.52 -23.83
C VAL A 138 -17.04 -12.19 -24.78
N VAL A 139 -16.76 -12.18 -26.09
CA VAL A 139 -17.78 -11.92 -27.13
C VAL A 139 -18.86 -13.01 -27.15
N ALA A 140 -18.46 -14.29 -27.05
CA ALA A 140 -19.41 -15.40 -27.01
C ALA A 140 -20.36 -15.33 -25.80
N ARG A 141 -19.85 -14.89 -24.64
CA ARG A 141 -20.66 -14.67 -23.44
C ARG A 141 -21.56 -13.45 -23.56
N ALA A 142 -21.05 -12.37 -24.12
CA ALA A 142 -21.82 -11.16 -24.35
C ALA A 142 -23.02 -11.41 -25.26
N LYS A 143 -22.88 -12.22 -26.31
CA LYS A 143 -23.99 -12.64 -27.21
C LYS A 143 -25.12 -13.39 -26.50
N LYS A 144 -24.85 -13.99 -25.33
CA LYS A 144 -25.86 -14.68 -24.51
C LYS A 144 -26.56 -13.75 -23.51
N LEU A 145 -26.16 -12.48 -23.41
CA LEU A 145 -26.82 -11.49 -22.58
C LEU A 145 -28.04 -10.90 -23.29
N PRO A 146 -29.05 -10.43 -22.55
CA PRO A 146 -30.18 -9.72 -23.15
C PRO A 146 -29.71 -8.43 -23.85
N LYS A 147 -30.44 -8.04 -24.89
CA LYS A 147 -30.16 -6.81 -25.62
C LYS A 147 -30.18 -5.60 -24.67
N GLY A 148 -29.09 -4.77 -24.74
CA GLY A 148 -28.92 -3.64 -23.82
C GLY A 148 -28.40 -4.01 -22.44
N GLY A 149 -28.07 -5.29 -22.22
CA GLY A 149 -27.41 -5.78 -21.01
C GLY A 149 -25.99 -5.25 -20.87
N TYR A 150 -25.29 -5.71 -19.84
CA TYR A 150 -23.93 -5.28 -19.54
C TYR A 150 -23.06 -6.43 -19.02
N ALA A 151 -21.77 -6.25 -19.14
CA ALA A 151 -20.73 -7.04 -18.48
C ALA A 151 -19.91 -6.15 -17.54
N TYR A 152 -19.13 -6.77 -16.68
CA TYR A 152 -18.19 -6.05 -15.83
C TYR A 152 -16.74 -6.25 -16.29
N ALA A 153 -15.92 -5.25 -15.98
CA ALA A 153 -14.47 -5.40 -15.90
C ALA A 153 -13.95 -4.56 -14.72
N TYR A 154 -12.78 -4.93 -14.22
CA TYR A 154 -12.14 -4.13 -13.18
C TYR A 154 -11.39 -2.96 -13.84
N TYR A 155 -11.82 -1.74 -13.58
CA TYR A 155 -11.16 -0.49 -14.00
C TYR A 155 -11.71 0.68 -13.18
N PHE A 156 -10.97 1.80 -13.19
CA PHE A 156 -11.39 3.06 -12.57
C PHE A 156 -11.92 4.04 -13.62
N GLU A 157 -13.12 4.58 -13.41
CA GLU A 157 -13.74 5.45 -14.40
C GLU A 157 -13.03 6.81 -14.56
N LYS A 158 -12.46 7.31 -13.47
CA LYS A 158 -11.78 8.62 -13.43
C LYS A 158 -10.28 8.54 -13.67
N PHE A 159 -9.68 7.37 -13.58
CA PHE A 159 -8.27 7.17 -13.84
C PHE A 159 -8.09 6.61 -15.25
N LYS A 160 -7.33 7.33 -16.08
CA LYS A 160 -7.09 7.00 -17.48
C LYS A 160 -5.60 6.72 -17.69
N GLU A 161 -5.31 5.94 -18.75
CA GLU A 161 -3.94 5.63 -19.21
C GLU A 161 -3.19 4.55 -18.40
N ASP A 162 -3.81 3.92 -17.40
CA ASP A 162 -3.24 2.72 -16.80
C ASP A 162 -3.51 1.46 -17.65
N HIS A 163 -3.00 0.31 -17.22
CA HIS A 163 -3.20 -0.95 -17.94
C HIS A 163 -4.67 -1.40 -17.91
N ASN A 164 -5.43 -1.11 -16.83
CA ASN A 164 -6.85 -1.43 -16.73
C ASN A 164 -7.68 -0.59 -17.69
N ASP A 165 -7.35 0.70 -17.88
CA ASP A 165 -8.03 1.55 -18.87
C ASP A 165 -7.72 1.11 -20.31
N ARG A 166 -6.47 0.73 -20.60
CA ARG A 166 -6.10 0.14 -21.89
C ARG A 166 -6.88 -1.16 -22.17
N PHE A 167 -6.97 -2.03 -21.17
CA PHE A 167 -7.75 -3.26 -21.27
C PHE A 167 -9.26 -2.98 -21.44
N ARG A 168 -9.80 -2.01 -20.70
CA ARG A 168 -11.18 -1.53 -20.88
C ARG A 168 -11.47 -1.11 -22.33
N HIS A 169 -10.58 -0.39 -22.97
CA HIS A 169 -10.73 0.00 -24.39
C HIS A 169 -10.72 -1.23 -25.31
N GLN A 170 -9.89 -2.22 -25.06
CA GLN A 170 -9.91 -3.47 -25.84
C GLN A 170 -11.25 -4.20 -25.68
N LEU A 171 -11.77 -4.30 -24.45
CA LEU A 171 -13.08 -4.90 -24.18
C LEU A 171 -14.22 -4.12 -24.86
N LEU A 172 -14.23 -2.80 -24.79
CA LEU A 172 -15.23 -1.96 -25.45
C LEU A 172 -15.23 -2.17 -26.97
N LYS A 173 -14.04 -2.28 -27.59
CA LYS A 173 -13.92 -2.59 -29.02
C LYS A 173 -14.50 -3.97 -29.35
N ALA A 174 -14.17 -4.99 -28.56
CA ALA A 174 -14.66 -6.36 -28.75
C ALA A 174 -16.17 -6.48 -28.53
N LEU A 175 -16.72 -5.77 -27.53
CA LEU A 175 -18.15 -5.81 -27.18
C LEU A 175 -19.03 -4.95 -28.10
N LYS A 176 -18.48 -3.98 -28.83
CA LYS A 176 -19.24 -3.08 -29.71
C LYS A 176 -20.23 -3.77 -30.65
N PRO A 177 -19.86 -4.89 -31.36
CA PRO A 177 -20.79 -5.58 -32.23
C PRO A 177 -21.96 -6.27 -31.51
N THR A 178 -21.83 -6.53 -30.20
CA THR A 178 -22.87 -7.21 -29.40
C THR A 178 -23.90 -6.24 -28.82
N GLY A 179 -23.61 -4.94 -28.79
CA GLY A 179 -24.44 -3.93 -28.14
C GLY A 179 -24.46 -4.01 -26.61
N ILE A 180 -23.60 -4.81 -26.00
CA ILE A 180 -23.47 -4.96 -24.55
C ILE A 180 -22.60 -3.83 -24.00
N LYS A 181 -23.05 -3.25 -22.87
CA LYS A 181 -22.32 -2.18 -22.16
C LYS A 181 -21.26 -2.77 -21.23
N LEU A 182 -20.27 -1.97 -20.86
CA LEU A 182 -19.26 -2.33 -19.87
C LEU A 182 -19.45 -1.46 -18.61
N LYS A 183 -19.44 -2.08 -17.45
CA LYS A 183 -19.49 -1.42 -16.13
C LYS A 183 -18.21 -1.73 -15.33
N SER A 184 -17.84 -0.82 -14.47
CA SER A 184 -16.72 -1.05 -13.54
C SER A 184 -17.13 -1.97 -12.38
N ALA A 185 -16.29 -2.95 -12.08
CA ALA A 185 -16.40 -3.80 -10.91
C ALA A 185 -15.59 -3.26 -9.69
N ALA A 186 -14.94 -2.13 -9.80
CA ALA A 186 -14.01 -1.64 -8.77
C ALA A 186 -14.69 -1.46 -7.41
N ALA A 187 -15.86 -0.84 -7.35
CA ALA A 187 -16.59 -0.63 -6.09
C ALA A 187 -17.01 -1.94 -5.42
N LEU A 188 -17.50 -2.93 -6.20
CA LEU A 188 -17.86 -4.25 -5.71
C LEU A 188 -16.65 -4.99 -5.14
N HIS A 189 -15.56 -4.97 -5.89
CA HIS A 189 -14.30 -5.60 -5.48
C HIS A 189 -13.71 -4.96 -4.21
N TRP A 190 -13.73 -3.63 -4.11
CA TRP A 190 -13.24 -2.93 -2.92
C TRP A 190 -14.04 -3.21 -1.67
N ALA A 191 -15.35 -3.30 -1.79
CA ALA A 191 -16.20 -3.65 -0.66
C ALA A 191 -15.79 -5.00 -0.02
N LEU A 192 -15.26 -5.93 -0.83
CA LEU A 192 -14.75 -7.22 -0.37
C LEU A 192 -13.30 -7.15 0.11
N ARG A 193 -12.44 -6.33 -0.55
CA ARG A 193 -10.99 -6.34 -0.31
C ARG A 193 -10.54 -5.44 0.83
N LEU A 194 -11.16 -4.27 1.02
CA LEU A 194 -10.73 -3.32 2.05
C LEU A 194 -10.75 -3.90 3.47
N PRO A 195 -11.79 -4.63 3.92
CA PRO A 195 -11.70 -5.34 5.19
C PRO A 195 -10.72 -6.52 5.08
N LEU A 196 -9.66 -6.49 5.89
CA LEU A 196 -8.65 -7.53 5.91
C LEU A 196 -9.18 -8.80 6.60
N GLU A 197 -8.99 -9.96 5.96
CA GLU A 197 -9.21 -11.26 6.60
C GLU A 197 -8.11 -11.54 7.65
N PRO A 198 -8.34 -12.49 8.58
CA PRO A 198 -7.37 -12.80 9.64
C PRO A 198 -5.95 -13.10 9.14
N GLU A 199 -5.82 -13.73 7.96
CA GLU A 199 -4.54 -14.04 7.34
C GLU A 199 -3.80 -12.74 6.94
N ARG A 200 -4.51 -11.79 6.35
CA ARG A 200 -3.97 -10.49 5.92
C ARG A 200 -3.64 -9.61 7.13
N ILE A 201 -4.44 -9.63 8.18
CA ILE A 201 -4.13 -8.93 9.43
C ILE A 201 -2.80 -9.42 10.01
N LYS A 202 -2.56 -10.74 10.02
CA LYS A 202 -1.28 -11.30 10.49
C LYS A 202 -0.08 -10.86 9.64
N ASP A 203 -0.26 -10.68 8.34
CA ASP A 203 0.83 -10.18 7.49
C ASP A 203 1.09 -8.69 7.72
N ALA A 204 0.04 -7.87 7.92
CA ALA A 204 0.20 -6.48 8.32
C ALA A 204 0.95 -6.35 9.66
N GLU A 205 0.57 -7.16 10.66
CA GLU A 205 1.27 -7.23 11.96
C GLU A 205 2.73 -7.68 11.81
N ALA A 206 3.00 -8.65 10.94
CA ALA A 206 4.34 -9.10 10.67
C ALA A 206 5.19 -8.03 9.97
N ALA A 207 4.60 -7.27 9.03
CA ALA A 207 5.25 -6.14 8.39
C ALA A 207 5.60 -5.05 9.42
N GLN A 208 4.67 -4.70 10.31
CA GLN A 208 4.92 -3.75 11.39
C GLN A 208 6.02 -4.22 12.35
N ALA A 209 6.04 -5.49 12.71
CA ALA A 209 7.08 -6.03 13.59
C ALA A 209 8.48 -5.94 12.97
N VAL A 210 8.62 -6.22 11.67
CA VAL A 210 9.89 -6.05 10.93
C VAL A 210 10.29 -4.58 10.88
N THR A 211 9.36 -3.69 10.55
CA THR A 211 9.57 -2.23 10.48
C THR A 211 9.99 -1.67 11.84
N ASN A 212 9.34 -2.08 12.93
CA ASN A 212 9.71 -1.70 14.30
C ASN A 212 11.14 -2.13 14.64
N ASN A 213 11.49 -3.38 14.36
CA ASN A 213 12.84 -3.88 14.63
C ASN A 213 13.90 -3.11 13.85
N ALA A 214 13.66 -2.81 12.57
CA ALA A 214 14.58 -2.04 11.75
C ALA A 214 14.76 -0.62 12.29
N PHE A 215 13.66 0.04 12.69
CA PHE A 215 13.73 1.39 13.27
C PHE A 215 14.50 1.41 14.60
N ARG A 216 14.28 0.45 15.50
CA ARG A 216 15.03 0.35 16.76
C ARG A 216 16.53 0.18 16.53
N MET A 217 16.93 -0.64 15.54
CA MET A 217 18.34 -0.81 15.18
C MET A 217 18.95 0.51 14.68
N VAL A 218 18.23 1.25 13.85
CA VAL A 218 18.67 2.55 13.36
C VAL A 218 18.77 3.57 14.49
N LEU A 219 17.81 3.62 15.42
CA LEU A 219 17.89 4.51 16.60
C LEU A 219 19.14 4.27 17.44
N ALA A 220 19.45 3.00 17.71
CA ALA A 220 20.63 2.63 18.51
C ALA A 220 21.95 3.02 17.82
N GLU A 221 22.00 3.02 16.49
CA GLU A 221 23.18 3.31 15.68
C GLU A 221 23.19 4.75 15.10
N MET A 222 22.21 5.58 15.43
CA MET A 222 21.97 6.88 14.73
C MET A 222 23.21 7.79 14.66
N LYS A 223 24.04 7.80 15.71
CA LYS A 223 25.27 8.63 15.77
C LYS A 223 26.35 8.20 14.76
N ALA A 224 26.27 6.99 14.23
CA ALA A 224 27.24 6.48 13.25
C ALA A 224 27.00 7.02 11.83
N PHE A 225 25.76 7.35 11.49
CA PHE A 225 25.41 7.79 10.14
C PHE A 225 25.80 9.24 9.89
N LYS A 226 26.40 9.49 8.72
CA LYS A 226 26.87 10.83 8.29
C LYS A 226 25.98 11.42 7.20
N THR A 227 25.29 10.57 6.45
CA THR A 227 24.47 10.98 5.31
C THR A 227 23.08 10.33 5.37
N GLU A 228 22.10 10.97 4.71
CA GLU A 228 20.76 10.41 4.51
C GLU A 228 20.82 9.04 3.84
N ARG A 229 21.78 8.83 2.93
CA ARG A 229 21.97 7.57 2.19
C ARG A 229 22.41 6.43 3.10
N GLU A 230 23.41 6.67 3.97
CA GLU A 230 23.88 5.65 4.92
C GLU A 230 22.74 5.18 5.83
N LEU A 231 21.97 6.14 6.36
CA LEU A 231 20.81 5.87 7.21
C LEU A 231 19.73 5.08 6.47
N GLY A 232 19.38 5.50 5.24
CA GLY A 232 18.39 4.84 4.42
C GLY A 232 18.80 3.41 4.04
N LEU A 233 20.04 3.20 3.61
CA LEU A 233 20.55 1.87 3.29
C LEU A 233 20.55 0.93 4.48
N LYS A 234 20.88 1.43 5.68
CA LYS A 234 20.79 0.63 6.92
C LYS A 234 19.35 0.22 7.22
N LEU A 235 18.41 1.16 7.11
CA LEU A 235 17.00 0.90 7.35
C LEU A 235 16.43 -0.13 6.36
N ASP A 236 16.72 0.03 5.07
CA ASP A 236 16.34 -0.90 4.01
C ASP A 236 16.93 -2.29 4.23
N TYR A 237 18.21 -2.37 4.60
CA TYR A 237 18.88 -3.62 4.92
C TYR A 237 18.24 -4.33 6.12
N GLU A 238 17.96 -3.61 7.22
CA GLU A 238 17.38 -4.21 8.42
C GLU A 238 15.97 -4.74 8.18
N MET A 239 15.16 -4.05 7.36
CA MET A 239 13.85 -4.53 6.95
C MET A 239 13.96 -5.79 6.07
N GLN A 240 14.78 -5.76 5.02
CA GLN A 240 14.85 -6.85 4.05
C GLN A 240 15.52 -8.11 4.59
N ARG A 241 16.56 -8.00 5.43
CA ARG A 241 17.24 -9.18 5.99
C ARG A 241 16.41 -9.97 7.00
N LYS A 242 15.35 -9.37 7.52
CA LYS A 242 14.48 -9.99 8.55
C LYS A 242 13.19 -10.55 7.97
N SER A 243 13.00 -10.42 6.66
CA SER A 243 11.76 -10.84 6.00
C SER A 243 12.02 -11.35 4.58
N ASP A 244 11.04 -12.04 4.03
CA ASP A 244 10.98 -12.37 2.59
C ASP A 244 10.34 -11.21 1.79
N GLY A 245 10.07 -10.09 2.46
CA GLY A 245 9.35 -8.96 1.89
C GLY A 245 10.23 -8.01 1.10
N ASP A 246 9.56 -7.23 0.27
CA ASP A 246 10.14 -6.10 -0.43
C ASP A 246 9.78 -4.80 0.28
N LEU A 247 10.56 -3.74 0.07
CA LEU A 247 10.20 -2.42 0.54
C LEU A 247 8.80 -2.05 0.04
N ALA A 248 7.97 -1.47 0.90
CA ALA A 248 6.62 -1.04 0.54
C ALA A 248 6.65 0.07 -0.51
N PHE A 249 7.64 0.95 -0.37
CA PHE A 249 7.94 2.08 -1.25
C PHE A 249 9.42 2.49 -1.09
N PRO A 250 9.95 3.37 -1.94
CA PRO A 250 11.29 3.92 -1.75
C PRO A 250 11.39 4.66 -0.42
N THR A 251 12.20 4.16 0.51
CA THR A 251 12.41 4.77 1.83
C THR A 251 12.80 6.24 1.72
N ILE A 252 12.13 7.11 2.46
CA ILE A 252 12.42 8.53 2.57
C ILE A 252 13.31 8.75 3.79
N VAL A 253 14.41 9.49 3.59
CA VAL A 253 15.29 10.00 4.65
C VAL A 253 15.59 11.45 4.34
N ALA A 254 14.95 12.35 5.08
CA ALA A 254 14.97 13.78 4.79
C ALA A 254 15.52 14.57 5.97
N GLY A 255 16.80 14.97 5.90
CA GLY A 255 17.48 15.76 6.92
C GLY A 255 17.14 17.25 6.85
N GLY A 256 16.94 17.90 8.00
CA GLY A 256 16.71 19.33 8.11
C GLY A 256 15.58 19.84 7.22
N ALA A 257 15.89 20.80 6.34
CA ALA A 257 14.92 21.41 5.45
C ALA A 257 14.37 20.47 4.35
N ASN A 258 15.07 19.38 4.03
CA ASN A 258 14.62 18.38 3.06
C ASN A 258 13.31 17.71 3.49
N ALA A 259 13.07 17.61 4.81
CA ALA A 259 11.80 17.11 5.37
C ALA A 259 10.57 17.92 4.97
N CYS A 260 10.74 19.10 4.38
CA CYS A 260 9.65 19.89 3.81
C CYS A 260 9.27 19.49 2.38
N CYS A 261 9.97 18.51 1.79
CA CYS A 261 9.57 17.84 0.55
C CYS A 261 8.95 16.50 0.91
N LEU A 262 7.62 16.35 0.76
CA LEU A 262 6.86 15.22 1.30
C LEU A 262 7.35 13.86 0.78
N HIS A 263 7.68 13.75 -0.51
CA HIS A 263 8.23 12.56 -1.14
C HIS A 263 9.71 12.76 -1.53
N TYR A 264 10.55 13.08 -0.53
CA TYR A 264 11.98 13.27 -0.73
C TYR A 264 12.72 11.94 -0.83
N VAL A 265 13.11 11.53 -2.03
CA VAL A 265 13.75 10.23 -2.31
C VAL A 265 15.23 10.32 -2.67
N LYS A 266 15.79 11.52 -2.77
CA LYS A 266 17.16 11.75 -3.26
C LYS A 266 18.24 11.17 -2.33
N LYS A 267 18.13 11.40 -1.04
CA LYS A 267 18.98 10.84 0.04
C LYS A 267 20.49 11.05 -0.18
N ASP A 268 20.93 12.23 -0.57
CA ASP A 268 22.34 12.48 -0.86
C ASP A 268 22.99 13.58 -0.01
N GLU A 269 22.23 14.17 0.91
CA GLU A 269 22.73 15.24 1.76
C GLU A 269 23.32 14.71 3.09
N PRO A 270 24.26 15.46 3.69
CA PRO A 270 24.79 15.13 5.01
C PRO A 270 23.76 15.34 6.11
N LEU A 271 23.77 14.46 7.12
CA LEU A 271 23.02 14.63 8.36
C LEU A 271 23.78 15.57 9.31
N LYS A 272 23.14 16.67 9.71
CA LYS A 272 23.78 17.70 10.54
C LYS A 272 23.33 17.63 11.98
N ALA A 273 24.27 17.59 12.91
CA ALA A 273 23.97 17.62 14.34
C ALA A 273 23.14 18.85 14.71
N GLY A 274 22.07 18.63 15.48
CA GLY A 274 21.12 19.69 15.87
C GLY A 274 19.93 19.87 14.92
N GLU A 275 19.94 19.24 13.74
CA GLU A 275 18.77 19.15 12.85
C GLU A 275 17.92 17.91 13.18
N LEU A 276 16.69 17.91 12.69
CA LEU A 276 15.82 16.72 12.65
C LEU A 276 16.03 15.97 11.34
N VAL A 277 15.76 14.66 11.35
CA VAL A 277 15.61 13.85 10.15
C VAL A 277 14.25 13.17 10.18
N LEU A 278 13.49 13.33 9.10
CA LEU A 278 12.22 12.62 8.87
C LEU A 278 12.53 11.34 8.11
N LEU A 279 12.05 10.24 8.66
CA LEU A 279 12.11 8.91 8.07
C LEU A 279 10.69 8.50 7.70
N ASP A 280 10.51 7.95 6.48
CA ASP A 280 9.25 7.38 6.04
C ASP A 280 9.57 6.08 5.30
N PHE A 281 9.07 4.97 5.85
CA PHE A 281 9.55 3.65 5.50
C PHE A 281 8.54 2.56 5.83
N GLY A 282 8.59 1.49 5.07
CA GLY A 282 7.74 0.34 5.28
C GLY A 282 8.22 -0.86 4.48
N ILE A 283 7.68 -2.02 4.82
CA ILE A 283 7.94 -3.28 4.13
C ILE A 283 6.64 -3.94 3.72
N ARG A 284 6.68 -4.73 2.66
CA ARG A 284 5.58 -5.57 2.23
C ARG A 284 5.85 -7.01 2.64
N ILE A 285 4.94 -7.61 3.39
CA ILE A 285 4.95 -9.04 3.71
C ILE A 285 3.68 -9.69 3.16
N GLY A 286 3.84 -10.75 2.40
CA GLY A 286 2.73 -11.30 1.64
C GLY A 286 2.18 -10.27 0.65
N SER A 287 0.91 -9.90 0.83
CA SER A 287 0.28 -8.85 0.03
C SER A 287 0.09 -7.54 0.79
N LEU A 288 0.49 -7.46 2.06
CA LEU A 288 0.24 -6.32 2.93
C LEU A 288 1.49 -5.48 3.16
N HIS A 289 1.25 -4.18 3.29
CA HIS A 289 2.26 -3.17 3.55
C HIS A 289 2.19 -2.71 5.01
N SER A 290 3.33 -2.31 5.58
CA SER A 290 3.42 -1.37 6.68
C SER A 290 3.73 0.02 6.14
N ASP A 291 3.23 1.04 6.82
CA ASP A 291 3.51 2.44 6.53
C ASP A 291 3.84 3.19 7.82
N LEU A 292 5.01 3.81 7.85
CA LEU A 292 5.49 4.41 9.08
C LEU A 292 6.35 5.63 8.83
N SER A 293 5.97 6.76 9.43
CA SER A 293 6.84 7.93 9.50
C SER A 293 7.26 8.25 10.92
N ARG A 294 8.52 8.57 11.10
CA ARG A 294 9.09 9.10 12.34
C ARG A 294 10.03 10.24 12.05
N THR A 295 10.01 11.25 12.91
CA THR A 295 10.98 12.36 12.87
C THR A 295 11.82 12.34 14.14
N ILE A 296 13.14 12.27 13.97
CA ILE A 296 14.10 12.08 15.07
C ILE A 296 15.23 13.14 15.03
N PRO A 297 15.85 13.49 16.17
CA PRO A 297 16.98 14.42 16.18
C PRO A 297 18.28 13.70 15.76
N VAL A 298 19.00 14.26 14.80
CA VAL A 298 20.25 13.67 14.28
C VAL A 298 21.29 13.37 15.37
N ASN A 299 21.40 14.24 16.37
CA ASN A 299 22.35 14.09 17.47
C ASN A 299 21.76 13.41 18.74
N GLY A 300 20.55 12.82 18.64
CA GLY A 300 19.91 12.10 19.74
C GLY A 300 19.20 12.99 20.76
N LYS A 301 19.05 14.28 20.54
CA LYS A 301 18.37 15.20 21.44
C LYS A 301 17.65 16.32 20.72
N PHE A 302 16.36 16.46 21.01
CA PHE A 302 15.57 17.59 20.51
C PHE A 302 15.97 18.90 21.18
N ASN A 303 16.11 19.96 20.43
CA ASN A 303 16.17 21.30 21.03
C ASN A 303 14.77 21.76 21.48
N PRO A 304 14.67 22.82 22.30
CA PRO A 304 13.39 23.25 22.85
C PRO A 304 12.32 23.62 21.81
N LEU A 305 12.70 24.19 20.67
CA LEU A 305 11.74 24.48 19.58
C LEU A 305 11.28 23.20 18.91
N GLN A 306 12.21 22.31 18.56
CA GLN A 306 11.90 21.01 17.95
C GLN A 306 10.98 20.18 18.85
N LYS A 307 11.29 20.14 20.18
CA LYS A 307 10.46 19.44 21.16
C LYS A 307 9.04 19.97 21.21
N LEU A 308 8.87 21.30 21.21
CA LEU A 308 7.56 21.94 21.22
C LEU A 308 6.75 21.58 19.96
N LEU A 309 7.36 21.71 18.79
CA LEU A 309 6.69 21.43 17.50
C LEU A 309 6.39 19.94 17.34
N TYR A 310 7.32 19.07 17.73
CA TYR A 310 7.14 17.62 17.70
C TYR A 310 5.95 17.20 18.58
N GLN A 311 5.87 17.75 19.80
CA GLN A 311 4.78 17.45 20.72
C GLN A 311 3.43 17.90 20.19
N ILE A 312 3.36 19.04 19.48
CA ILE A 312 2.11 19.48 18.81
C ILE A 312 1.65 18.45 17.79
N VAL A 313 2.55 17.91 16.96
CA VAL A 313 2.21 16.89 15.97
C VAL A 313 1.80 15.58 16.64
N LEU A 314 2.52 15.15 17.68
CA LEU A 314 2.18 13.94 18.43
C LEU A 314 0.81 14.05 19.10
N ASP A 315 0.53 15.18 19.75
CA ASP A 315 -0.77 15.43 20.37
C ASP A 315 -1.90 15.47 19.34
N SER A 316 -1.64 15.99 18.13
CA SER A 316 -2.62 16.02 17.03
C SER A 316 -2.94 14.62 16.50
N GLN A 317 -1.96 13.69 16.51
CA GLN A 317 -2.17 12.28 16.18
C GLN A 317 -3.12 11.65 17.21
N VAL A 318 -2.86 11.89 18.50
CA VAL A 318 -3.70 11.39 19.59
C VAL A 318 -5.13 11.99 19.51
N GLU A 319 -5.25 13.27 19.16
CA GLU A 319 -6.56 13.89 18.97
C GLU A 319 -7.34 13.26 17.83
N TYR A 320 -6.69 13.04 16.67
CA TYR A 320 -7.32 12.37 15.54
C TYR A 320 -7.80 10.96 15.91
N GLN A 321 -7.00 10.19 16.63
CA GLN A 321 -7.32 8.83 17.04
C GLN A 321 -8.62 8.74 17.87
N LYS A 322 -8.98 9.75 18.64
CA LYS A 322 -10.25 9.80 19.40
C LYS A 322 -11.50 9.75 18.50
N HIS A 323 -11.35 10.12 17.24
CA HIS A 323 -12.44 10.17 16.26
C HIS A 323 -12.50 8.91 15.37
N VAL A 324 -11.45 8.06 15.40
CA VAL A 324 -11.36 6.84 14.56
C VAL A 324 -12.22 5.73 15.15
N ARG A 325 -13.29 5.36 14.43
CA ARG A 325 -14.21 4.26 14.83
C ARG A 325 -15.01 3.77 13.63
N PRO A 326 -15.62 2.58 13.69
CA PRO A 326 -16.60 2.17 12.68
C PRO A 326 -17.73 3.19 12.52
N GLY A 327 -18.21 3.34 11.30
CA GLY A 327 -19.35 4.21 10.99
C GLY A 327 -18.99 5.66 10.61
N VAL A 328 -17.71 6.07 10.75
CA VAL A 328 -17.23 7.36 10.24
C VAL A 328 -16.47 7.18 8.95
N SER A 329 -16.36 8.24 8.13
CA SER A 329 -15.51 8.25 6.94
C SER A 329 -14.23 9.06 7.18
N LEU A 330 -13.17 8.78 6.39
CA LEU A 330 -11.94 9.57 6.46
C LEU A 330 -12.16 11.06 6.14
N LYS A 331 -13.20 11.36 5.33
CA LYS A 331 -13.58 12.74 5.00
C LYS A 331 -14.10 13.50 6.19
N GLU A 332 -14.95 12.85 7.03
CA GLU A 332 -15.55 13.48 8.22
C GLU A 332 -14.50 13.86 9.26
N ILE A 333 -13.47 13.03 9.44
CA ILE A 333 -12.46 13.24 10.49
C ILE A 333 -11.15 13.84 9.95
N GLY A 334 -11.02 14.01 8.65
CA GLY A 334 -9.75 14.34 7.98
C GLY A 334 -9.17 15.71 8.31
N MET A 335 -9.95 16.63 8.88
CA MET A 335 -9.45 17.97 9.29
C MET A 335 -9.05 18.06 10.75
N VAL A 336 -9.48 17.13 11.59
CA VAL A 336 -9.25 17.16 13.05
C VAL A 336 -7.80 17.45 13.45
N PRO A 337 -6.76 16.75 12.92
CA PRO A 337 -5.40 17.02 13.37
C PRO A 337 -4.86 18.36 12.85
N TRP A 338 -5.32 18.83 11.71
CA TRP A 338 -4.88 20.11 11.14
C TRP A 338 -5.44 21.27 11.92
N ASP A 339 -6.70 21.21 12.32
CA ASP A 339 -7.34 22.23 13.17
C ASP A 339 -6.67 22.26 14.56
N TYR A 340 -6.35 21.09 15.12
CA TYR A 340 -5.60 20.97 16.37
C TYR A 340 -4.19 21.60 16.25
N ILE A 341 -3.43 21.26 15.22
CA ILE A 341 -2.10 21.82 14.97
C ILE A 341 -2.15 23.35 14.90
N MET A 342 -3.11 23.91 14.16
CA MET A 342 -3.25 25.36 14.02
C MET A 342 -3.57 26.03 15.37
N GLN A 343 -4.48 25.45 16.14
CA GLN A 343 -4.82 25.94 17.48
C GLN A 343 -3.60 25.91 18.42
N GLU A 344 -2.83 24.83 18.41
CA GLU A 344 -1.70 24.66 19.31
C GLU A 344 -0.46 25.46 18.87
N LEU A 345 -0.27 25.70 17.59
CA LEU A 345 0.73 26.66 17.12
C LEU A 345 0.43 28.06 17.64
N GLU A 346 -0.81 28.49 17.57
CA GLU A 346 -1.22 29.80 18.12
C GLU A 346 -1.07 29.85 19.65
N SER A 347 -1.46 28.80 20.34
CA SER A 347 -1.42 28.72 21.81
C SER A 347 0.01 28.57 22.35
N ARG A 348 0.72 27.52 21.93
CA ARG A 348 2.02 27.14 22.52
C ARG A 348 3.20 27.90 21.90
N LEU A 349 3.20 28.07 20.57
CA LEU A 349 4.32 28.74 19.89
C LEU A 349 4.18 30.27 19.93
N VAL A 350 3.05 30.82 19.43
CA VAL A 350 2.91 32.27 19.31
C VAL A 350 2.71 32.93 20.68
N LYS A 351 1.68 32.53 21.44
CA LYS A 351 1.38 33.13 22.74
C LYS A 351 2.34 32.66 23.83
N GLY A 352 2.61 31.32 23.90
CA GLY A 352 3.43 30.73 24.95
C GLY A 352 4.92 31.05 24.79
N ALA A 353 5.51 30.74 23.63
CA ALA A 353 6.94 30.92 23.36
C ALA A 353 7.28 32.23 22.63
N LYS A 354 6.31 33.14 22.45
CA LYS A 354 6.47 34.42 21.70
C LYS A 354 7.11 34.21 20.33
N GLY A 355 6.75 33.11 19.69
CA GLY A 355 7.28 32.68 18.42
C GLY A 355 6.49 33.18 17.23
N SER A 356 6.93 32.76 16.06
CA SER A 356 6.23 32.99 14.79
C SER A 356 6.48 31.79 13.87
N TYR A 357 5.57 31.61 12.91
CA TYR A 357 5.69 30.56 11.92
C TYR A 357 5.24 31.03 10.53
N LYS A 358 5.74 30.33 9.50
CA LYS A 358 5.27 30.42 8.13
C LYS A 358 5.13 29.01 7.59
N LEU A 359 3.88 28.52 7.46
CA LEU A 359 3.62 27.20 6.90
C LEU A 359 3.87 27.17 5.38
N LEU A 360 4.21 26.02 4.85
CA LEU A 360 4.37 25.78 3.40
C LEU A 360 3.05 25.37 2.73
N TYR A 361 1.94 25.46 3.43
CA TYR A 361 0.60 25.11 2.97
C TYR A 361 -0.45 26.02 3.62
N ASP A 362 -1.63 26.13 3.01
CA ASP A 362 -2.71 26.95 3.54
C ASP A 362 -3.53 26.25 4.62
N LYS A 363 -4.21 25.16 4.24
CA LYS A 363 -5.14 24.44 5.14
C LYS A 363 -4.58 23.14 5.65
N ARG A 364 -4.00 22.34 4.78
CA ARG A 364 -3.38 21.05 5.07
C ARG A 364 -2.32 20.71 4.04
N PRO A 365 -1.24 20.02 4.42
CA PRO A 365 -0.19 19.63 3.47
C PRO A 365 -0.59 18.40 2.63
N HIS A 366 -1.31 17.43 3.23
CA HIS A 366 -1.72 16.16 2.62
C HIS A 366 -2.98 15.59 3.31
N GLY A 367 -3.42 14.41 2.95
CA GLY A 367 -4.42 13.65 3.73
C GLY A 367 -3.80 13.13 5.02
N VAL A 368 -4.58 13.06 6.10
CA VAL A 368 -4.10 12.51 7.38
C VAL A 368 -4.18 10.99 7.43
N SER A 369 -4.90 10.38 6.51
CA SER A 369 -5.09 8.94 6.43
C SER A 369 -5.42 8.50 5.02
N HIS A 370 -4.99 7.31 4.69
CA HIS A 370 -5.41 6.50 3.54
C HIS A 370 -5.61 5.05 3.98
N PHE A 371 -6.29 4.26 3.15
CA PHE A 371 -6.38 2.82 3.37
C PHE A 371 -5.06 2.14 2.97
N ILE A 372 -4.70 1.09 3.70
CA ILE A 372 -3.52 0.27 3.47
C ILE A 372 -3.96 -1.16 3.18
N GLY A 373 -3.37 -1.78 2.17
CA GLY A 373 -3.68 -3.15 1.78
C GLY A 373 -2.67 -3.72 0.80
N GLU A 374 -3.16 -4.25 -0.31
CA GLU A 374 -2.34 -4.71 -1.43
C GLU A 374 -1.62 -3.56 -2.15
N GLN A 375 -2.10 -2.36 -1.97
CA GLN A 375 -1.40 -1.12 -2.32
C GLN A 375 -1.14 -0.35 -1.04
N ILE A 376 -0.04 0.43 -1.02
CA ILE A 376 0.25 1.31 0.12
C ILE A 376 -0.83 2.37 0.27
N HIS A 377 -1.29 2.95 -0.82
CA HIS A 377 -2.46 3.83 -0.90
C HIS A 377 -3.61 3.07 -1.57
N GLU A 378 -4.38 2.32 -0.79
CA GLU A 378 -5.55 1.62 -1.29
C GLU A 378 -6.65 2.59 -1.68
N GLY A 379 -7.32 2.28 -2.76
CA GLY A 379 -8.46 3.04 -3.23
C GLY A 379 -8.36 3.49 -4.68
N GLU A 380 -9.42 4.12 -5.18
CA GLU A 380 -9.45 4.65 -6.55
C GLU A 380 -8.48 5.84 -6.65
N PRO A 381 -7.48 5.78 -7.54
CA PRO A 381 -6.56 6.89 -7.75
C PRO A 381 -7.32 8.20 -8.04
N GLY A 382 -6.92 9.27 -7.36
CA GLY A 382 -7.50 10.60 -7.56
C GLY A 382 -8.83 10.88 -6.86
N THR A 383 -9.58 9.89 -6.43
CA THR A 383 -10.83 10.07 -5.66
C THR A 383 -10.65 9.83 -4.17
N ARG A 384 -9.57 9.14 -3.80
CA ARG A 384 -9.17 8.82 -2.42
C ARG A 384 -10.27 8.20 -1.59
N SER A 385 -11.09 7.41 -1.99
CA SER A 385 -12.09 6.66 -1.18
C SER A 385 -12.47 7.30 0.19
N LEU A 386 -12.32 8.65 0.29
CA LEU A 386 -12.48 9.39 1.55
C LEU A 386 -13.91 9.31 2.11
N ASP A 387 -14.89 9.11 1.21
CA ASP A 387 -16.29 8.92 1.57
C ASP A 387 -16.60 7.48 2.02
N THR A 388 -15.61 6.56 1.93
CA THR A 388 -15.79 5.17 2.40
C THR A 388 -15.95 5.16 3.92
N VAL A 389 -17.03 4.58 4.39
CA VAL A 389 -17.32 4.42 5.82
C VAL A 389 -16.45 3.32 6.39
N LEU A 390 -15.74 3.61 7.47
CA LEU A 390 -14.86 2.67 8.16
C LEU A 390 -15.66 1.47 8.70
N LYS A 391 -15.12 0.27 8.48
CA LYS A 391 -15.67 -1.01 8.96
C LYS A 391 -14.58 -1.81 9.67
N PRO A 392 -14.95 -2.70 10.59
CA PRO A 392 -13.99 -3.61 11.21
C PRO A 392 -13.19 -4.40 10.18
N GLY A 393 -11.90 -4.54 10.41
CA GLY A 393 -10.93 -5.18 9.52
C GLY A 393 -10.24 -4.23 8.53
N MET A 394 -10.70 -3.01 8.36
CA MET A 394 -10.00 -2.03 7.52
C MET A 394 -8.73 -1.54 8.23
N LEU A 395 -7.65 -1.35 7.46
CA LEU A 395 -6.38 -0.79 7.92
C LEU A 395 -6.20 0.59 7.30
N ILE A 396 -5.85 1.57 8.13
CA ILE A 396 -5.63 2.95 7.70
C ILE A 396 -4.33 3.50 8.29
N SER A 397 -3.67 4.42 7.58
CA SER A 397 -2.61 5.26 8.14
C SER A 397 -3.18 6.33 9.09
N CYS A 398 -2.32 6.88 9.94
CA CYS A 398 -2.60 8.05 10.77
C CYS A 398 -1.33 8.90 10.82
N GLU A 399 -1.21 9.89 9.91
CA GLU A 399 0.04 10.56 9.55
C GLU A 399 -0.02 12.10 9.60
N PRO A 400 -0.41 12.73 10.71
CA PRO A 400 -0.35 14.18 10.78
C PRO A 400 1.09 14.68 10.65
N GLY A 401 1.25 15.88 10.06
CA GLY A 401 2.56 16.49 9.85
C GLY A 401 2.54 18.00 9.91
N LEU A 402 3.71 18.58 10.13
CA LEU A 402 3.92 20.02 10.24
C LEU A 402 5.14 20.43 9.42
N TYR A 403 4.98 21.35 8.47
CA TYR A 403 6.03 21.76 7.54
C TYR A 403 6.06 23.27 7.40
N GLY A 404 7.19 23.88 7.72
CA GLY A 404 7.28 25.34 7.69
C GLY A 404 8.60 25.93 8.20
N GLU A 405 8.61 27.25 8.30
CA GLU A 405 9.67 28.03 8.96
C GLU A 405 9.16 28.48 10.32
N PHE A 406 9.94 28.21 11.36
CA PHE A 406 9.57 28.47 12.74
C PHE A 406 10.64 29.28 13.46
N LYS A 407 10.20 30.19 14.33
CA LYS A 407 11.07 30.98 15.18
C LYS A 407 10.46 31.08 16.57
N ALA A 408 11.28 30.88 17.60
CA ALA A 408 10.87 31.16 18.99
C ALA A 408 12.09 31.51 19.83
N THR A 409 11.85 32.25 20.92
CA THR A 409 12.86 32.50 21.95
C THR A 409 12.44 31.75 23.22
N ILE A 410 13.15 30.67 23.53
CA ILE A 410 12.85 29.80 24.66
C ILE A 410 14.06 29.79 25.60
N ALA A 411 13.82 30.06 26.89
CA ALA A 411 14.87 30.16 27.92
C ALA A 411 16.03 31.09 27.52
N GLY A 412 15.71 32.24 26.93
CA GLY A 412 16.68 33.27 26.51
C GLY A 412 17.45 32.98 25.21
N LYS A 413 17.26 31.80 24.60
CA LYS A 413 17.89 31.42 23.34
C LYS A 413 16.88 31.48 22.19
N THR A 414 17.27 32.13 21.08
CA THR A 414 16.46 32.19 19.86
C THR A 414 16.79 31.02 18.94
N TYR A 415 15.76 30.30 18.55
CA TYR A 415 15.79 29.23 17.55
C TYR A 415 15.09 29.70 16.27
N ARG A 416 15.65 29.38 15.11
CA ARG A 416 15.05 29.62 13.80
C ARG A 416 15.37 28.45 12.90
N GLU A 417 14.35 27.72 12.49
CA GLU A 417 14.53 26.49 11.73
C GLU A 417 13.43 26.33 10.67
N LYS A 418 13.80 25.73 9.53
CA LYS A 418 12.85 25.18 8.57
C LYS A 418 12.72 23.70 8.87
N ILE A 419 11.53 23.28 9.29
CA ILE A 419 11.27 21.97 9.87
C ILE A 419 10.14 21.27 9.14
N GLY A 420 10.32 19.96 8.85
CA GLY A 420 9.26 19.02 8.53
C GLY A 420 9.18 17.96 9.61
N ILE A 421 7.99 17.71 10.14
CA ILE A 421 7.70 16.65 11.11
C ILE A 421 6.51 15.86 10.60
N ARG A 422 6.62 14.52 10.56
CA ARG A 422 5.51 13.58 10.36
C ARG A 422 5.65 12.46 11.36
N ILE A 423 4.52 12.08 11.97
CA ILE A 423 4.43 10.95 12.89
C ILE A 423 3.26 10.10 12.42
N GLU A 424 3.54 8.88 12.04
CA GLU A 424 2.59 7.99 11.40
C GLU A 424 2.51 6.64 12.08
N ASP A 425 1.32 6.15 12.26
CA ASP A 425 1.01 4.81 12.75
C ASP A 425 -0.05 4.17 11.87
N ASP A 426 -0.07 2.83 11.84
CA ASP A 426 -1.10 2.03 11.18
C ASP A 426 -2.19 1.61 12.17
N LEU A 427 -3.45 1.94 11.85
CA LEU A 427 -4.61 1.70 12.69
C LEU A 427 -5.54 0.66 12.08
N LEU A 428 -5.66 -0.50 12.72
CA LEU A 428 -6.62 -1.54 12.35
C LEU A 428 -7.97 -1.26 13.01
N ILE A 429 -9.00 -1.06 12.21
CA ILE A 429 -10.37 -0.80 12.69
C ILE A 429 -10.95 -2.07 13.33
N THR A 430 -11.44 -1.95 14.55
CA THR A 430 -12.09 -3.01 15.33
C THR A 430 -13.61 -2.80 15.39
N LYS A 431 -14.33 -3.64 16.13
CA LYS A 431 -15.78 -3.48 16.31
C LYS A 431 -16.15 -2.21 17.07
N ASP A 432 -15.32 -1.81 18.03
CA ASP A 432 -15.63 -0.74 18.99
C ASP A 432 -14.73 0.51 18.83
N GLY A 433 -13.82 0.51 17.85
CA GLY A 433 -12.86 1.59 17.64
C GLY A 433 -11.74 1.15 16.71
N PHE A 434 -10.51 1.21 17.17
CA PHE A 434 -9.33 0.75 16.44
C PHE A 434 -8.31 0.09 17.38
N ARG A 435 -7.35 -0.62 16.79
CA ARG A 435 -6.12 -1.08 17.42
C ARG A 435 -4.94 -0.49 16.67
N ASN A 436 -4.08 0.22 17.34
CA ASN A 436 -2.83 0.71 16.77
C ASN A 436 -1.84 -0.46 16.68
N ILE A 437 -1.54 -0.94 15.46
CA ILE A 437 -0.60 -2.04 15.24
C ILE A 437 0.87 -1.57 15.23
N SER A 438 1.09 -0.25 15.32
CA SER A 438 2.40 0.41 15.44
C SER A 438 2.68 0.91 16.87
N GLU A 439 1.85 0.56 17.87
CA GLU A 439 1.90 1.13 19.21
C GLU A 439 3.27 0.94 19.91
N ASP A 440 3.90 -0.20 19.67
CA ASP A 440 5.21 -0.55 20.26
C ASP A 440 6.39 0.21 19.63
N ILE A 441 6.17 1.00 18.57
CA ILE A 441 7.24 1.73 17.89
C ILE A 441 7.51 3.04 18.61
N PRO A 442 8.77 3.31 19.04
CA PRO A 442 9.12 4.53 19.76
C PRO A 442 8.63 5.79 19.03
N LYS A 443 7.91 6.66 19.75
CA LYS A 443 7.42 7.94 19.20
C LYS A 443 7.34 9.09 20.19
N SER A 444 7.35 8.84 21.51
CA SER A 444 7.45 9.97 22.43
C SER A 444 8.86 10.57 22.40
N VAL A 445 8.96 11.86 22.73
CA VAL A 445 10.27 12.53 22.81
C VAL A 445 11.22 11.79 23.73
N ASP A 446 10.72 11.35 24.91
CA ASP A 446 11.52 10.69 25.92
C ASP A 446 11.98 9.29 25.45
N ASP A 447 11.09 8.51 24.81
CA ASP A 447 11.45 7.20 24.24
C ASP A 447 12.53 7.33 23.14
N LEU A 448 12.33 8.27 22.20
CA LEU A 448 13.30 8.50 21.12
C LEU A 448 14.66 8.91 21.68
N GLU A 449 14.69 9.89 22.61
CA GLU A 449 15.94 10.32 23.22
C GLU A 449 16.59 9.20 24.05
N GLN A 450 15.80 8.31 24.66
CA GLN A 450 16.32 7.17 25.43
C GLN A 450 16.94 6.11 24.52
N TRP A 451 16.24 5.72 23.44
CA TRP A 451 16.75 4.75 22.46
C TRP A 451 18.05 5.20 21.77
N MET A 452 18.22 6.52 21.60
CA MET A 452 19.40 7.10 20.95
C MET A 452 20.57 7.37 21.90
N LYS A 453 20.45 7.10 23.20
CA LYS A 453 21.56 7.22 24.14
C LYS A 453 22.58 6.09 23.99
N GLY A 454 22.15 4.93 23.49
CA GLY A 454 22.95 3.72 23.33
C GLY A 454 22.86 2.85 24.57
#